data_914a3ef15b31903df5580a4a598d6cbf
#
_entry.id   914a3ef15b31903df5580a4a598d6cbf
#
_cell.length_a   1.000
_cell.length_b   1.000
_cell.length_c   1.000
_cell.angle_alpha   90.00
_cell.angle_beta   90.00
_cell.angle_gamma   90.00
#
_symmetry.space_group_name_H-M   'P 1'
#
loop_
_entity.id
_entity.type
_entity.pdbx_description
1 polymer ?
#
loop_
_entity_poly.entity_id
_entity_poly.type
_entity_poly.pdbx_seq_one_letter_code
_entity_poly.pdbx_strand_id
1 'polypeptide(L)'
;MAQTRTKKDIVKMLLKNKELENEDEEQLMEILFNEPISIDVDKLAAESETFGDKVADKVTEVCGSWEFIISFAVILALWMGVNILLVAKHGDSFDPYPFILLNLVLSCVAALQAPVIMMSQNRSAKKDSLRGKNDYKTDLKSELILEELHDQMIKLAANQNKILKMLNEIEDKK
;
A
#
# COMPACT_ATOMS: atom_id res chain seq x y z
N MET A 1 -37.50 -26.59 3.17
CA MET A 1 -36.44 -26.89 2.20
C MET A 1 -35.53 -25.67 2.12
N ALA A 2 -34.36 -25.72 2.72
CA ALA A 2 -33.40 -24.63 2.58
C ALA A 2 -32.82 -24.71 1.16
N GLN A 3 -33.10 -23.72 0.32
CA GLN A 3 -32.48 -23.59 -0.99
C GLN A 3 -30.98 -23.46 -0.80
N THR A 4 -30.24 -24.40 -1.37
CA THR A 4 -28.78 -24.36 -1.41
C THR A 4 -28.38 -23.16 -2.29
N ARG A 5 -27.97 -22.06 -1.66
CA ARG A 5 -27.46 -20.88 -2.37
C ARG A 5 -26.21 -21.29 -3.14
N THR A 6 -26.16 -20.95 -4.40
CA THR A 6 -24.97 -21.16 -5.23
C THR A 6 -23.96 -20.07 -4.90
N LYS A 7 -22.64 -20.36 -5.00
CA LYS A 7 -21.58 -19.34 -4.82
C LYS A 7 -21.87 -18.05 -5.60
N LYS A 8 -22.43 -18.18 -6.81
CA LYS A 8 -22.88 -17.03 -7.62
C LYS A 8 -23.98 -16.19 -6.95
N ASP A 9 -24.89 -16.83 -6.22
CA ASP A 9 -25.99 -16.11 -5.54
C ASP A 9 -25.47 -15.33 -4.34
N ILE A 10 -24.47 -15.86 -3.64
CA ILE A 10 -23.80 -15.19 -2.51
C ILE A 10 -23.04 -13.97 -3.01
N VAL A 11 -22.23 -14.13 -4.07
CA VAL A 11 -21.50 -13.02 -4.71
C VAL A 11 -22.47 -11.92 -5.16
N LYS A 12 -23.57 -12.29 -5.84
CA LYS A 12 -24.61 -11.32 -6.25
C LYS A 12 -25.24 -10.57 -5.07
N MET A 13 -25.43 -11.22 -3.93
CA MET A 13 -25.96 -10.53 -2.74
C MET A 13 -24.95 -9.54 -2.14
N LEU A 14 -23.69 -9.91 -2.07
CA LEU A 14 -22.62 -9.05 -1.55
C LEU A 14 -22.39 -7.83 -2.46
N LEU A 15 -22.44 -8.04 -3.78
CA LEU A 15 -22.26 -6.97 -4.75
C LEU A 15 -23.49 -6.05 -4.85
N LYS A 16 -24.71 -6.56 -4.65
CA LYS A 16 -25.95 -5.78 -4.69
C LYS A 16 -26.04 -4.70 -3.59
N ASN A 17 -25.30 -4.86 -2.52
CA ASN A 17 -25.18 -3.86 -1.45
C ASN A 17 -24.18 -2.72 -1.78
N LYS A 18 -23.41 -2.86 -2.85
CA LYS A 18 -22.50 -1.83 -3.36
C LYS A 18 -22.92 -1.54 -4.79
N GLU A 19 -23.37 -0.33 -5.08
CA GLU A 19 -23.80 0.18 -6.40
C GLU A 19 -22.66 0.06 -7.45
N LEU A 20 -22.35 -1.18 -7.89
CA LEU A 20 -21.38 -1.47 -8.93
C LEU A 20 -22.11 -1.66 -10.27
N GLU A 21 -21.52 -1.17 -11.35
CA GLU A 21 -22.01 -1.41 -12.71
C GLU A 21 -21.89 -2.90 -13.08
N ASN A 22 -22.79 -3.41 -13.92
CA ASN A 22 -22.89 -4.84 -14.27
C ASN A 22 -21.60 -5.43 -14.89
N GLU A 23 -20.79 -4.62 -15.58
CA GLU A 23 -19.49 -5.04 -16.15
C GLU A 23 -18.43 -5.30 -15.07
N ASP A 24 -18.48 -4.54 -13.98
CA ASP A 24 -17.60 -4.73 -12.83
C ASP A 24 -17.95 -6.00 -12.04
N GLU A 25 -19.24 -6.40 -12.02
CA GLU A 25 -19.69 -7.63 -11.36
C GLU A 25 -19.13 -8.91 -12.02
N GLU A 26 -19.14 -9.00 -13.35
CA GLU A 26 -18.60 -10.17 -14.07
C GLU A 26 -17.09 -10.27 -13.93
N GLN A 27 -16.37 -9.17 -14.07
CA GLN A 27 -14.92 -9.12 -13.89
C GLN A 27 -14.52 -9.45 -12.45
N LEU A 28 -15.23 -8.93 -11.46
CA LEU A 28 -15.00 -9.26 -10.05
C LEU A 28 -15.27 -10.74 -9.76
N MET A 29 -16.33 -11.31 -10.33
CA MET A 29 -16.59 -12.75 -10.18
C MET A 29 -15.48 -13.61 -10.77
N GLU A 30 -14.99 -13.29 -11.97
CA GLU A 30 -13.90 -14.02 -12.62
C GLU A 30 -12.61 -13.95 -11.81
N ILE A 31 -12.27 -12.77 -11.31
CA ILE A 31 -11.11 -12.52 -10.45
C ILE A 31 -11.22 -13.31 -9.12
N LEU A 32 -12.40 -13.31 -8.50
CA LEU A 32 -12.63 -14.01 -7.23
C LEU A 32 -12.50 -15.53 -7.35
N PHE A 33 -12.83 -16.10 -8.52
CA PHE A 33 -12.77 -17.55 -8.72
C PHE A 33 -11.42 -18.04 -9.26
N ASN A 34 -10.76 -17.27 -10.11
CA ASN A 34 -9.60 -17.73 -10.89
C ASN A 34 -8.26 -17.17 -10.40
N GLU A 35 -8.23 -16.04 -9.71
CA GLU A 35 -6.98 -15.47 -9.23
C GLU A 35 -6.57 -15.99 -7.84
N PRO A 36 -5.27 -16.05 -7.53
CA PRO A 36 -4.79 -16.38 -6.20
C PRO A 36 -5.30 -15.38 -5.15
N ILE A 37 -5.41 -15.84 -3.90
CA ILE A 37 -6.00 -15.07 -2.79
C ILE A 37 -5.25 -13.77 -2.52
N SER A 38 -3.95 -13.74 -2.79
CA SER A 38 -3.14 -12.54 -2.64
C SER A 38 -2.09 -12.46 -3.74
N ILE A 39 -1.92 -11.28 -4.30
CA ILE A 39 -0.89 -10.96 -5.27
C ILE A 39 0.17 -10.15 -4.55
N ASP A 40 1.44 -10.50 -4.74
CA ASP A 40 2.56 -9.74 -4.22
C ASP A 40 2.71 -8.43 -5.01
N VAL A 41 2.04 -7.38 -4.50
CA VAL A 41 2.02 -6.05 -5.12
C VAL A 41 3.42 -5.46 -5.21
N ASP A 42 4.30 -5.81 -4.27
CA ASP A 42 5.66 -5.28 -4.25
C ASP A 42 6.50 -5.86 -5.40
N LYS A 43 6.27 -7.13 -5.79
CA LYS A 43 6.89 -7.72 -6.98
C LYS A 43 6.40 -7.07 -8.27
N LEU A 44 5.09 -6.90 -8.42
CA LEU A 44 4.52 -6.23 -9.59
C LEU A 44 5.01 -4.78 -9.73
N ALA A 45 5.12 -4.07 -8.62
CA ALA A 45 5.64 -2.71 -8.60
C ALA A 45 7.14 -2.67 -8.95
N ALA A 46 7.93 -3.65 -8.47
CA ALA A 46 9.37 -3.73 -8.73
C ALA A 46 9.69 -4.01 -10.21
N GLU A 47 8.87 -4.81 -10.91
CA GLU A 47 9.04 -5.11 -12.35
C GLU A 47 8.83 -3.88 -13.24
N SER A 48 8.06 -2.90 -12.80
CA SER A 48 7.80 -1.66 -13.53
C SER A 48 8.77 -0.52 -13.21
N GLU A 49 9.74 -0.74 -12.30
CA GLU A 49 10.66 0.30 -11.83
C GLU A 49 11.71 0.70 -12.88
N THR A 50 11.74 1.98 -13.24
CA THR A 50 12.82 2.55 -14.03
C THR A 50 14.04 2.88 -13.16
N PHE A 51 15.22 3.03 -13.81
CA PHE A 51 16.41 3.47 -13.09
C PHE A 51 16.22 4.83 -12.41
N GLY A 52 15.51 5.76 -13.06
CA GLY A 52 15.20 7.08 -12.51
C GLY A 52 14.34 7.00 -11.24
N ASP A 53 13.40 6.06 -11.19
CA ASP A 53 12.54 5.84 -10.02
C ASP A 53 13.35 5.38 -8.80
N LYS A 54 14.29 4.45 -9.02
CA LYS A 54 15.19 3.95 -7.95
C LYS A 54 16.09 5.05 -7.40
N VAL A 55 16.58 5.91 -8.28
CA VAL A 55 17.42 7.05 -7.87
C VAL A 55 16.58 8.06 -7.08
N ALA A 56 15.36 8.39 -7.54
CA ALA A 56 14.49 9.32 -6.86
C ALA A 56 14.10 8.84 -5.46
N ASP A 57 13.77 7.56 -5.32
CA ASP A 57 13.43 6.97 -4.01
C ASP A 57 14.63 7.00 -3.06
N LYS A 58 15.82 6.64 -3.56
CA LYS A 58 17.03 6.64 -2.72
C LYS A 58 17.45 8.05 -2.30
N VAL A 59 17.32 9.03 -3.20
CA VAL A 59 17.55 10.45 -2.86
C VAL A 59 16.56 10.92 -1.80
N THR A 60 15.29 10.57 -1.94
CA THR A 60 14.26 10.97 -0.97
C THR A 60 14.49 10.32 0.40
N GLU A 61 14.87 9.04 0.43
CA GLU A 61 15.20 8.31 1.66
C GLU A 61 16.39 8.96 2.38
N VAL A 62 17.46 9.25 1.67
CA VAL A 62 18.66 9.89 2.23
C VAL A 62 18.36 11.31 2.69
N CYS A 63 17.71 12.13 1.87
CA CYS A 63 17.37 13.52 2.23
C CYS A 63 16.38 13.63 3.41
N GLY A 64 15.55 12.60 3.62
CA GLY A 64 14.63 12.50 4.75
C GLY A 64 15.27 11.99 6.05
N SER A 65 16.56 11.63 6.04
CA SER A 65 17.24 11.10 7.22
C SER A 65 17.78 12.19 8.15
N TRP A 66 17.75 11.95 9.46
CA TRP A 66 18.36 12.83 10.45
C TRP A 66 19.86 13.00 10.23
N GLU A 67 20.53 11.95 9.80
CA GLU A 67 21.97 11.96 9.51
C GLU A 67 22.31 12.93 8.40
N PHE A 68 21.49 12.96 7.34
CA PHE A 68 21.66 13.92 6.25
C PHE A 68 21.44 15.35 6.74
N ILE A 69 20.39 15.61 7.50
CA ILE A 69 20.06 16.97 8.00
C ILE A 69 21.22 17.50 8.86
N ILE A 70 21.71 16.68 9.79
CA ILE A 70 22.81 17.10 10.68
C ILE A 70 24.10 17.30 9.88
N SER A 71 24.46 16.36 9.00
CA SER A 71 25.68 16.48 8.18
C SER A 71 25.62 17.70 7.27
N PHE A 72 24.47 17.96 6.68
CA PHE A 72 24.26 19.13 5.83
C PHE A 72 24.40 20.44 6.61
N ALA A 73 23.82 20.53 7.81
CA ALA A 73 23.97 21.69 8.69
C ALA A 73 25.44 21.91 9.09
N VAL A 74 26.19 20.85 9.38
CA VAL A 74 27.63 20.93 9.68
C VAL A 74 28.42 21.41 8.46
N ILE A 75 28.14 20.91 7.27
CA ILE A 75 28.79 21.34 6.03
C ILE A 75 28.55 22.85 5.79
N LEU A 76 27.32 23.32 5.99
CA LEU A 76 27.00 24.76 5.86
C LEU A 76 27.75 25.62 6.88
N ALA A 77 27.78 25.16 8.14
CA ALA A 77 28.50 25.87 9.20
C ALA A 77 30.02 25.94 8.91
N LEU A 78 30.59 24.83 8.42
CA LEU A 78 32.01 24.78 8.00
C LEU A 78 32.29 25.72 6.81
N TRP A 79 31.43 25.72 5.80
CA TRP A 79 31.55 26.61 4.64
C TRP A 79 31.60 28.06 5.07
N MET A 80 30.61 28.50 5.87
CA MET A 80 30.58 29.87 6.38
C MET A 80 31.79 30.17 7.25
N GLY A 81 32.16 29.27 8.17
CA GLY A 81 33.30 29.46 9.06
C GLY A 81 34.61 29.60 8.33
N VAL A 82 34.86 28.76 7.32
CA VAL A 82 36.08 28.85 6.51
C VAL A 82 36.15 30.17 5.74
N ASN A 83 35.06 30.61 5.12
CA ASN A 83 35.05 31.85 4.36
C ASN A 83 35.27 33.08 5.26
N ILE A 84 34.66 33.10 6.46
CA ILE A 84 34.86 34.17 7.44
C ILE A 84 36.31 34.22 7.92
N LEU A 85 36.92 33.05 8.21
CA LEU A 85 38.31 32.97 8.63
C LEU A 85 39.30 33.41 7.53
N LEU A 86 39.01 33.07 6.27
CA LEU A 86 39.81 33.49 5.13
C LEU A 86 39.80 35.02 4.97
N VAL A 87 38.62 35.65 5.04
CA VAL A 87 38.49 37.12 5.03
C VAL A 87 39.28 37.73 6.17
N ALA A 88 39.17 37.20 7.38
CA ALA A 88 39.88 37.75 8.55
C ALA A 88 41.40 37.64 8.46
N LYS A 89 41.95 36.59 7.81
CA LYS A 89 43.38 36.36 7.71
C LYS A 89 44.03 36.98 6.46
N HIS A 90 43.32 36.93 5.34
CA HIS A 90 43.87 37.30 4.03
C HIS A 90 43.21 38.52 3.39
N GLY A 91 42.13 39.05 4.01
CA GLY A 91 41.34 40.16 3.46
C GLY A 91 40.44 39.77 2.28
N ASP A 92 40.49 38.53 1.81
CA ASP A 92 39.72 38.02 0.70
C ASP A 92 39.29 36.55 0.96
N SER A 93 38.20 36.11 0.36
CA SER A 93 37.73 34.74 0.43
C SER A 93 37.04 34.31 -0.86
N PHE A 94 36.84 33.03 -1.00
CA PHE A 94 36.18 32.43 -2.16
C PHE A 94 34.68 32.81 -2.26
N ASP A 95 33.97 32.94 -1.14
CA ASP A 95 32.55 33.32 -1.08
C ASP A 95 32.31 34.25 0.10
N PRO A 96 32.67 35.57 -0.03
CA PRO A 96 32.53 36.54 1.03
C PRO A 96 31.05 36.82 1.34
N TYR A 97 30.75 37.33 2.55
CA TYR A 97 29.39 37.76 2.89
C TYR A 97 28.86 38.68 1.78
N PRO A 98 27.63 38.45 1.25
CA PRO A 98 26.52 37.61 1.77
C PRO A 98 26.47 36.18 1.25
N PHE A 99 27.56 35.51 0.91
CA PHE A 99 27.61 34.10 0.49
C PHE A 99 26.78 33.79 -0.77
N ILE A 100 27.07 34.54 -1.84
CA ILE A 100 26.30 34.47 -3.10
C ILE A 100 26.40 33.10 -3.74
N LEU A 101 27.62 32.51 -3.76
CA LEU A 101 27.82 31.20 -4.33
C LEU A 101 27.09 30.11 -3.55
N LEU A 102 27.15 30.13 -2.23
CA LEU A 102 26.44 29.23 -1.38
C LEU A 102 24.90 29.32 -1.64
N ASN A 103 24.37 30.54 -1.68
CA ASN A 103 22.97 30.78 -1.95
C ASN A 103 22.53 30.27 -3.33
N LEU A 104 23.38 30.44 -4.35
CA LEU A 104 23.13 29.91 -5.70
C LEU A 104 23.05 28.38 -5.69
N VAL A 105 24.03 27.71 -5.05
CA VAL A 105 24.06 26.24 -4.97
C VAL A 105 22.85 25.72 -4.22
N LEU A 106 22.51 26.31 -3.07
CA LEU A 106 21.33 25.91 -2.27
C LEU A 106 20.03 26.08 -3.06
N SER A 107 19.90 27.19 -3.80
CA SER A 107 18.71 27.44 -4.63
C SER A 107 18.57 26.41 -5.76
N CYS A 108 19.68 26.03 -6.42
CA CYS A 108 19.68 24.99 -7.42
C CYS A 108 19.26 23.63 -6.83
N VAL A 109 19.82 23.26 -5.68
CA VAL A 109 19.48 22.01 -4.98
C VAL A 109 18.00 22.02 -4.59
N ALA A 110 17.50 23.11 -4.00
CA ALA A 110 16.11 23.24 -3.62
C ALA A 110 15.15 23.13 -4.82
N ALA A 111 15.50 23.71 -5.95
CA ALA A 111 14.69 23.63 -7.17
C ALA A 111 14.59 22.21 -7.75
N LEU A 112 15.66 21.40 -7.61
CA LEU A 112 15.69 20.01 -8.06
C LEU A 112 15.04 19.06 -7.07
N GLN A 113 15.09 19.35 -5.78
CA GLN A 113 14.57 18.49 -4.73
C GLN A 113 13.06 18.29 -4.81
N ALA A 114 12.29 19.35 -5.09
CA ALA A 114 10.84 19.29 -5.12
C ALA A 114 10.29 18.32 -6.20
N PRO A 115 10.74 18.35 -7.47
CA PRO A 115 10.29 17.36 -8.48
C PRO A 115 10.68 15.93 -8.12
N VAL A 116 11.87 15.72 -7.55
CA VAL A 116 12.33 14.37 -7.15
C VAL A 116 11.44 13.79 -6.04
N ILE A 117 11.11 14.59 -5.04
CA ILE A 117 10.19 14.19 -3.98
C ILE A 117 8.80 13.88 -4.56
N MET A 118 8.30 14.72 -5.48
CA MET A 118 7.00 14.49 -6.11
C MET A 118 6.97 13.19 -6.91
N MET A 119 8.04 12.83 -7.63
CA MET A 119 8.13 11.56 -8.33
C MET A 119 8.05 10.37 -7.38
N SER A 120 8.80 10.39 -6.27
CA SER A 120 8.76 9.35 -5.25
C SER A 120 7.38 9.25 -4.59
N GLN A 121 6.74 10.38 -4.24
CA GLN A 121 5.40 10.41 -3.68
C GLN A 121 4.33 9.85 -4.64
N ASN A 122 4.38 10.22 -5.92
CA ASN A 122 3.45 9.71 -6.94
C ASN A 122 3.58 8.19 -7.08
N ARG A 123 4.78 7.67 -6.99
CA ARG A 123 5.02 6.23 -7.03
C ARG A 123 4.49 5.54 -5.78
N SER A 124 4.76 6.08 -4.59
CA SER A 124 4.19 5.57 -3.34
C SER A 124 2.66 5.53 -3.41
N ALA A 125 2.03 6.60 -3.88
CA ALA A 125 0.59 6.67 -4.04
C ALA A 125 0.04 5.60 -5.01
N LYS A 126 0.77 5.31 -6.13
CA LYS A 126 0.39 4.21 -7.03
C LYS A 126 0.50 2.84 -6.36
N LYS A 127 1.57 2.58 -5.61
CA LYS A 127 1.72 1.34 -4.83
C LYS A 127 0.60 1.18 -3.81
N ASP A 128 0.27 2.23 -3.07
CA ASP A 128 -0.79 2.22 -2.08
C ASP A 128 -2.17 1.99 -2.72
N SER A 129 -2.43 2.57 -3.89
CA SER A 129 -3.64 2.32 -4.67
C SER A 129 -3.74 0.85 -5.11
N LEU A 130 -2.64 0.23 -5.55
CA LEU A 130 -2.61 -1.19 -5.91
C LEU A 130 -2.80 -2.10 -4.70
N ARG A 131 -2.17 -1.78 -3.56
CA ARG A 131 -2.38 -2.49 -2.30
C ARG A 131 -3.84 -2.40 -1.87
N GLY A 132 -4.43 -1.21 -1.86
CA GLY A 132 -5.84 -1.04 -1.51
C GLY A 132 -6.80 -1.84 -2.39
N LYS A 133 -6.52 -1.96 -3.70
CA LYS A 133 -7.30 -2.82 -4.59
C LYS A 133 -7.13 -4.30 -4.27
N ASN A 134 -5.91 -4.73 -3.95
CA ASN A 134 -5.63 -6.12 -3.57
C ASN A 134 -6.27 -6.47 -2.22
N ASP A 135 -6.19 -5.58 -1.24
CA ASP A 135 -6.81 -5.74 0.07
C ASP A 135 -8.33 -5.86 -0.07
N TYR A 136 -8.95 -4.99 -0.87
CA TYR A 136 -10.38 -5.07 -1.17
C TYR A 136 -10.79 -6.43 -1.78
N LYS A 137 -9.98 -6.96 -2.73
CA LYS A 137 -10.22 -8.28 -3.32
C LYS A 137 -10.08 -9.40 -2.28
N THR A 138 -9.09 -9.28 -1.41
CA THR A 138 -8.84 -10.27 -0.34
C THR A 138 -9.97 -10.27 0.69
N ASP A 139 -10.46 -9.11 1.07
CA ASP A 139 -11.59 -8.96 1.99
C ASP A 139 -12.87 -9.58 1.40
N LEU A 140 -13.18 -9.30 0.13
CA LEU A 140 -14.31 -9.91 -0.56
C LEU A 140 -14.22 -11.45 -0.60
N LYS A 141 -13.03 -12.00 -0.86
CA LYS A 141 -12.83 -13.46 -0.83
C LYS A 141 -13.03 -14.04 0.57
N SER A 142 -12.55 -13.34 1.58
CA SER A 142 -12.70 -13.75 2.97
C SER A 142 -14.18 -13.76 3.38
N GLU A 143 -14.93 -12.74 2.98
CA GLU A 143 -16.36 -12.64 3.22
C GLU A 143 -17.15 -13.80 2.56
N LEU A 144 -16.79 -14.15 1.31
CA LEU A 144 -17.37 -15.30 0.60
C LEU A 144 -17.10 -16.63 1.32
N ILE A 145 -15.89 -16.84 1.80
CA ILE A 145 -15.51 -18.06 2.53
C ILE A 145 -16.27 -18.14 3.84
N LEU A 146 -16.40 -17.03 4.56
CA LEU A 146 -17.16 -16.96 5.81
C LEU A 146 -18.65 -17.26 5.62
N GLU A 147 -19.27 -16.74 4.55
CA GLU A 147 -20.68 -17.03 4.22
C GLU A 147 -20.87 -18.50 3.86
N GLU A 148 -19.95 -19.09 3.06
CA GLU A 148 -19.98 -20.52 2.75
C GLU A 148 -19.82 -21.39 4.02
N LEU A 149 -18.91 -20.99 4.91
CA LEU A 149 -18.69 -21.68 6.18
C LEU A 149 -19.93 -21.59 7.08
N HIS A 150 -20.57 -20.43 7.13
CA HIS A 150 -21.80 -20.22 7.87
C HIS A 150 -22.93 -21.13 7.37
N ASP A 151 -23.12 -21.20 6.05
CA ASP A 151 -24.10 -22.10 5.43
C ASP A 151 -23.80 -23.57 5.74
N GLN A 152 -22.54 -23.98 5.75
CA GLN A 152 -22.13 -25.35 6.12
C GLN A 152 -22.44 -25.64 7.60
N MET A 153 -22.18 -24.67 8.50
CA MET A 153 -22.49 -24.81 9.92
C MET A 153 -23.98 -24.96 10.17
N ILE A 154 -24.82 -24.20 9.47
CA ILE A 154 -26.30 -24.36 9.56
C ILE A 154 -26.75 -25.76 9.13
N LYS A 155 -26.20 -26.26 8.02
CA LYS A 155 -26.50 -27.62 7.55
C LYS A 155 -26.05 -28.69 8.54
N LEU A 156 -24.87 -28.53 9.11
CA LEU A 156 -24.32 -29.42 10.15
C LEU A 156 -25.25 -29.44 11.40
N ALA A 157 -25.64 -28.29 11.90
CA ALA A 157 -26.57 -28.17 13.03
C ALA A 157 -27.93 -28.82 12.74
N ALA A 158 -28.47 -28.63 11.54
CA ALA A 158 -29.71 -29.26 11.11
C ALA A 158 -29.59 -30.79 11.08
N ASN A 159 -28.46 -31.32 10.55
CA ASN A 159 -28.19 -32.76 10.54
C ASN A 159 -28.02 -33.35 11.94
N GLN A 160 -27.32 -32.64 12.84
CA GLN A 160 -27.19 -33.06 14.24
C GLN A 160 -28.58 -33.15 14.93
N ASN A 161 -29.41 -32.14 14.73
CA ASN A 161 -30.77 -32.14 15.30
C ASN A 161 -31.61 -33.31 14.75
N LYS A 162 -31.41 -33.66 13.46
CA LYS A 162 -32.12 -34.82 12.86
C LYS A 162 -31.64 -36.15 13.46
N ILE A 163 -30.34 -36.30 13.68
CA ILE A 163 -29.73 -37.49 14.32
C ILE A 163 -30.27 -37.62 15.76
N LEU A 164 -30.29 -36.53 16.53
CA LEU A 164 -30.79 -36.52 17.90
C LEU A 164 -32.27 -36.95 17.96
N LYS A 165 -33.08 -36.45 17.02
CA LYS A 165 -34.50 -36.89 16.95
C LYS A 165 -34.63 -38.38 16.66
N MET A 166 -33.86 -38.93 15.71
CA MET A 166 -33.88 -40.35 15.42
C MET A 166 -33.38 -41.21 16.58
N LEU A 167 -32.41 -40.75 17.35
CA LEU A 167 -31.93 -41.43 18.56
C LEU A 167 -33.00 -41.48 19.65
N ASN A 168 -33.68 -40.36 19.91
CA ASN A 168 -34.76 -40.30 20.88
C ASN A 168 -35.95 -41.21 20.47
N GLU A 169 -36.30 -41.26 19.18
CA GLU A 169 -37.34 -42.16 18.68
C GLU A 169 -37.00 -43.65 18.84
N ILE A 170 -35.71 -44.01 18.82
CA ILE A 170 -35.24 -45.37 19.04
C ILE A 170 -35.24 -45.69 20.53
N GLU A 171 -34.91 -44.75 21.38
CA GLU A 171 -34.91 -44.90 22.84
C GLU A 171 -36.33 -45.08 23.39
N ASP A 172 -37.28 -44.29 22.89
CA ASP A 172 -38.71 -44.40 23.24
C ASP A 172 -39.39 -45.71 22.82
N LYS A 173 -38.78 -46.46 21.87
CA LYS A 173 -39.31 -47.76 21.38
C LYS A 173 -38.74 -48.95 22.13
N LYS A 174 -37.91 -48.74 23.13
CA LYS A 174 -37.23 -49.78 23.92
C LYS A 174 -37.82 -49.90 25.31
#